data_500482cc65585c777c930f21f9eae4f5
#
_entry.id   500482cc65585c777c930f21f9eae4f5
#
_cell.length_a   1.000
_cell.length_b   1.000
_cell.length_c   1.000
_cell.angle_alpha   90.00
_cell.angle_beta   90.00
_cell.angle_gamma   90.00
#
_symmetry.space_group_name_H-M   'P 1'
#
loop_
_entity.id
_entity.type
_entity.pdbx_description
1 polymer ?
#
loop_
_entity_poly.entity_id
_entity_poly.type
_entity_poly.pdbx_seq_one_letter_code
_entity_poly.pdbx_strand_id
1 'polypeptide(L)'
;MKRQKAAVAGVSFAGLIVVAVTSVSHMAAAATTKSDPSPAAVLIDAMEFELHRAMTSLGNTATDNTQQPKPYFLSYAVSDSDSIAMSAQFGAIVGSNESRRRIADVQVRLGTPAEDNTHGDHRNSALTTVPLPLTDDGEALARSLWFATNRGYAKALDSYLKVKTEQQVRAKEEDGSPDFSKEKPATELLPSPPPLVVDRVAWQGRIRDLSGIFKQYPDVFFNNVALEASTETDYFVSSEGAKVATPNHVARLIIVARTRAADGMDLFRAETFEADDVGHLPDQKTLTEKTIAMAKNLEALREAPVTEPFNGPAILSGRASAVFFHEVLGHRLEGQRQRGDDEGQTFTKLLGKQILPTFLSVSDDPTLATFDGISLSGHYSYDDEGQPARRVDLIKDGVLDTFLMSRLPIASFSTSNGHGRSETGHMPTGRQGNLIVTSTKTVGNAELREMLKAEAKKQGKAYGLYFEDISSGFAVTTRRSPQAFQVIPLVVYRVYVDGRPDELVRGVSIVGTPQAALNRIIATNDKQDVFNGICGAESGSIPVSAVAPAMLVSEIETQRQAQGTARPPILPPPGAAGTGGKGGQE
;
A
#
# COMPACT_ATOMS: atom_id res chain seq x y z
N MET A 1 -13.10 43.79 -58.69
CA MET A 1 -12.94 45.17 -59.23
C MET A 1 -11.92 45.92 -58.38
N LYS A 2 -10.84 46.39 -59.09
CA LYS A 2 -9.88 47.50 -58.83
C LYS A 2 -9.29 47.62 -57.45
N ARG A 3 -8.02 47.21 -57.21
CA ARG A 3 -6.71 47.84 -57.50
C ARG A 3 -6.64 49.31 -57.05
N GLN A 4 -5.73 49.66 -56.15
CA GLN A 4 -4.53 50.39 -56.54
C GLN A 4 -3.50 50.53 -55.40
N LYS A 5 -2.24 50.42 -55.86
CA LYS A 5 -0.97 50.65 -55.15
C LYS A 5 -0.58 52.12 -55.17
N ALA A 6 0.31 52.57 -54.30
CA ALA A 6 1.47 53.45 -54.52
C ALA A 6 2.10 53.69 -53.13
N ALA A 7 3.26 53.57 -52.88
CA ALA A 7 4.68 53.67 -53.19
C ALA A 7 5.22 55.12 -53.06
N VAL A 8 6.28 55.24 -52.22
CA VAL A 8 7.60 55.88 -52.51
C VAL A 8 7.95 57.19 -51.75
N ALA A 9 9.15 57.11 -51.16
CA ALA A 9 10.25 58.04 -50.85
C ALA A 9 10.07 59.02 -49.68
N GLY A 10 10.88 59.11 -48.68
CA GLY A 10 12.34 59.21 -48.62
C GLY A 10 12.85 60.65 -48.64
N VAL A 11 13.35 61.20 -47.53
CA VAL A 11 14.44 62.16 -47.42
C VAL A 11 14.92 62.29 -45.97
N SER A 12 16.23 62.14 -45.78
CA SER A 12 16.98 62.44 -44.57
C SER A 12 17.11 63.93 -44.31
N PHE A 13 17.04 64.35 -43.04
CA PHE A 13 17.74 65.52 -42.55
C PHE A 13 18.22 65.31 -41.08
N ALA A 14 19.53 65.48 -40.92
CA ALA A 14 20.19 65.52 -39.66
C ALA A 14 19.98 66.84 -38.96
N GLY A 15 19.56 66.85 -37.74
CA GLY A 15 19.50 68.03 -36.88
C GLY A 15 19.89 67.65 -35.45
N LEU A 16 21.09 68.11 -35.06
CA LEU A 16 21.61 67.94 -33.71
C LEU A 16 20.89 68.95 -32.80
N ILE A 17 20.09 68.43 -31.79
CA ILE A 17 19.59 69.25 -30.69
C ILE A 17 20.08 68.62 -29.42
N VAL A 18 20.95 69.37 -28.72
CA VAL A 18 21.37 69.08 -27.35
C VAL A 18 20.23 69.52 -26.42
N VAL A 19 19.58 68.55 -25.76
CA VAL A 19 18.61 68.81 -24.71
C VAL A 19 19.18 68.26 -23.40
N ALA A 20 19.39 69.14 -22.45
CA ALA A 20 19.79 68.82 -21.10
C ALA A 20 18.70 67.96 -20.44
N VAL A 21 19.07 66.73 -20.09
CA VAL A 21 18.18 65.82 -19.33
C VAL A 21 18.37 66.11 -17.86
N THR A 22 17.43 66.79 -17.25
CA THR A 22 17.24 66.78 -15.80
C THR A 22 16.62 65.47 -15.37
N SER A 23 17.41 64.62 -14.75
CA SER A 23 16.96 63.36 -14.16
C SER A 23 16.02 63.62 -12.96
N VAL A 24 14.73 63.48 -13.21
CA VAL A 24 13.74 63.33 -12.15
C VAL A 24 13.69 61.83 -11.82
N SER A 25 14.30 61.49 -10.68
CA SER A 25 14.19 60.12 -10.09
C SER A 25 12.75 59.90 -9.64
N HIS A 26 11.96 59.22 -10.49
CA HIS A 26 10.73 58.60 -10.04
C HIS A 26 11.09 57.36 -9.22
N MET A 27 10.99 57.44 -7.89
CA MET A 27 10.85 56.27 -7.08
C MET A 27 9.51 55.60 -7.48
N ALA A 28 9.55 54.60 -8.33
CA ALA A 28 8.45 53.71 -8.51
C ALA A 28 8.33 52.92 -7.21
N ALA A 29 7.30 53.21 -6.39
CA ALA A 29 6.88 52.33 -5.31
C ALA A 29 6.54 50.98 -5.99
N ALA A 30 7.34 49.98 -5.71
CA ALA A 30 7.01 48.60 -6.07
C ALA A 30 5.70 48.27 -5.34
N ALA A 31 4.60 48.27 -6.07
CA ALA A 31 3.39 47.62 -5.63
C ALA A 31 3.74 46.17 -5.39
N THR A 32 3.82 45.74 -4.14
CA THR A 32 3.86 44.32 -3.79
C THR A 32 2.53 43.75 -4.27
N THR A 33 2.53 43.18 -5.50
CA THR A 33 1.47 42.30 -5.92
C THR A 33 1.50 41.13 -4.92
N LYS A 34 0.50 41.08 -4.03
CA LYS A 34 0.24 39.84 -3.31
C LYS A 34 0.08 38.77 -4.37
N SER A 35 1.01 37.81 -4.44
CA SER A 35 0.82 36.61 -5.23
C SER A 35 -0.47 35.96 -4.77
N ASP A 36 -1.29 35.50 -5.69
CA ASP A 36 -2.46 34.70 -5.32
C ASP A 36 -2.00 33.54 -4.43
N PRO A 37 -2.76 33.21 -3.38
CA PRO A 37 -2.40 32.11 -2.48
C PRO A 37 -2.29 30.81 -3.30
N SER A 38 -1.34 29.99 -2.94
CA SER A 38 -1.19 28.67 -3.60
C SER A 38 -2.45 27.81 -3.35
N PRO A 39 -2.81 26.89 -4.26
CA PRO A 39 -3.92 25.94 -4.08
C PRO A 39 -3.92 25.25 -2.71
N ALA A 40 -2.75 24.79 -2.27
CA ALA A 40 -2.56 24.19 -0.95
C ALA A 40 -2.91 25.17 0.19
N ALA A 41 -2.54 26.45 0.08
CA ALA A 41 -2.88 27.45 1.09
C ALA A 41 -4.39 27.68 1.18
N VAL A 42 -5.10 27.78 0.04
CA VAL A 42 -6.55 27.94 0.02
C VAL A 42 -7.27 26.78 0.68
N LEU A 43 -6.84 25.54 0.41
CA LEU A 43 -7.43 24.33 1.00
C LEU A 43 -7.19 24.30 2.53
N ILE A 44 -5.96 24.52 2.97
CA ILE A 44 -5.62 24.52 4.39
C ILE A 44 -6.37 25.63 5.13
N ASP A 45 -6.44 26.83 4.56
CA ASP A 45 -7.17 27.95 5.17
C ASP A 45 -8.66 27.62 5.31
N ALA A 46 -9.27 26.95 4.33
CA ALA A 46 -10.67 26.51 4.41
C ALA A 46 -10.87 25.43 5.49
N MET A 47 -9.92 24.48 5.61
CA MET A 47 -9.93 23.46 6.66
C MET A 47 -9.81 24.09 8.05
N GLU A 48 -8.84 24.99 8.28
CA GLU A 48 -8.65 25.69 9.56
C GLU A 48 -9.84 26.59 9.92
N PHE A 49 -10.39 27.30 8.93
CA PHE A 49 -11.58 28.13 9.13
C PHE A 49 -12.77 27.31 9.64
N GLU A 50 -13.09 26.21 8.95
CA GLU A 50 -14.22 25.37 9.36
C GLU A 50 -13.94 24.62 10.67
N LEU A 51 -12.71 24.18 10.90
CA LEU A 51 -12.29 23.56 12.16
C LEU A 51 -12.56 24.49 13.35
N HIS A 52 -12.10 25.75 13.26
CA HIS A 52 -12.30 26.74 14.31
C HIS A 52 -13.78 27.05 14.54
N ARG A 53 -14.54 27.22 13.44
CA ARG A 53 -16.00 27.48 13.51
C ARG A 53 -16.72 26.30 14.17
N ALA A 54 -16.41 25.07 13.78
CA ALA A 54 -17.04 23.87 14.31
C ALA A 54 -16.73 23.69 15.82
N MET A 55 -15.47 23.78 16.22
CA MET A 55 -15.06 23.64 17.62
C MET A 55 -15.66 24.72 18.53
N THR A 56 -15.93 25.90 17.97
CA THR A 56 -16.56 27.02 18.72
C THR A 56 -18.07 26.85 18.82
N SER A 57 -18.73 26.31 17.78
CA SER A 57 -20.20 26.38 17.65
C SER A 57 -20.90 25.06 18.00
N LEU A 58 -20.29 23.90 17.76
CA LEU A 58 -20.92 22.60 18.02
C LEU A 58 -21.13 22.38 19.52
N GLY A 59 -22.29 21.82 19.88
CA GLY A 59 -22.69 21.60 21.26
C GLY A 59 -23.15 22.85 22.02
N ASN A 60 -23.20 24.03 21.36
CA ASN A 60 -23.70 25.26 21.97
C ASN A 60 -25.20 25.52 21.78
N THR A 61 -25.85 24.80 20.85
CA THR A 61 -27.29 24.88 20.60
C THR A 61 -28.02 23.94 21.54
N ALA A 62 -28.68 24.49 22.55
CA ALA A 62 -29.63 23.75 23.38
C ALA A 62 -30.90 23.50 22.56
N THR A 63 -31.14 22.24 22.15
CA THR A 63 -32.45 21.80 21.71
C THR A 63 -33.09 21.07 22.89
N ASP A 64 -34.30 21.49 23.27
CA ASP A 64 -35.14 20.88 24.31
C ASP A 64 -34.50 20.72 25.71
N ASN A 65 -33.86 21.78 26.22
CA ASN A 65 -33.25 21.84 27.56
C ASN A 65 -32.10 20.83 27.84
N THR A 66 -31.62 20.12 26.85
CA THR A 66 -30.44 19.24 26.98
C THR A 66 -29.25 19.84 26.24
N GLN A 67 -28.18 20.16 26.97
CA GLN A 67 -26.93 20.61 26.40
C GLN A 67 -26.27 19.43 25.64
N GLN A 68 -26.09 19.57 24.33
CA GLN A 68 -25.38 18.57 23.54
C GLN A 68 -23.89 18.56 23.85
N PRO A 69 -23.20 17.39 23.83
CA PRO A 69 -21.78 17.32 24.12
C PRO A 69 -20.96 18.04 23.04
N LYS A 70 -19.94 18.78 23.47
CA LYS A 70 -18.96 19.39 22.57
C LYS A 70 -17.96 18.35 22.08
N PRO A 71 -17.50 18.46 20.82
CA PRO A 71 -16.34 17.68 20.39
C PRO A 71 -15.12 18.00 21.23
N TYR A 72 -14.42 16.98 21.69
CA TYR A 72 -13.11 17.17 22.32
C TYR A 72 -11.99 17.09 21.26
N PHE A 73 -12.26 16.42 20.12
CA PHE A 73 -11.36 16.31 18.99
C PHE A 73 -12.14 16.40 17.68
N LEU A 74 -11.56 17.12 16.74
CA LEU A 74 -12.01 17.23 15.35
C LEU A 74 -10.77 17.26 14.45
N SER A 75 -10.79 16.52 13.35
CA SER A 75 -9.77 16.63 12.31
C SER A 75 -10.36 16.51 10.91
N TYR A 76 -9.63 17.09 9.97
CA TYR A 76 -9.83 16.93 8.53
C TYR A 76 -8.57 16.28 7.95
N ALA A 77 -8.73 15.16 7.27
CA ALA A 77 -7.73 14.57 6.39
C ALA A 77 -8.23 14.73 4.96
N VAL A 78 -7.46 15.33 4.07
CA VAL A 78 -7.85 15.55 2.67
C VAL A 78 -6.78 14.96 1.76
N SER A 79 -7.18 14.02 0.92
CA SER A 79 -6.38 13.52 -0.20
C SER A 79 -6.76 14.29 -1.47
N ASP A 80 -5.79 14.94 -2.11
CA ASP A 80 -5.93 15.62 -3.40
C ASP A 80 -4.99 14.96 -4.41
N SER A 81 -5.55 14.24 -5.37
CA SER A 81 -4.79 13.36 -6.26
C SER A 81 -5.14 13.55 -7.73
N ASP A 82 -4.10 13.54 -8.58
CA ASP A 82 -4.17 13.40 -10.02
C ASP A 82 -3.61 12.02 -10.40
N SER A 83 -4.30 11.30 -11.27
CA SER A 83 -3.89 9.96 -11.67
C SER A 83 -4.12 9.70 -13.16
N ILE A 84 -3.25 8.88 -13.74
CA ILE A 84 -3.33 8.35 -15.10
C ILE A 84 -3.23 6.83 -15.01
N ALA A 85 -4.18 6.14 -15.61
CA ALA A 85 -4.18 4.69 -15.71
C ALA A 85 -4.37 4.26 -17.18
N MET A 86 -3.49 3.39 -17.66
CA MET A 86 -3.56 2.84 -19.01
C MET A 86 -3.35 1.33 -18.95
N SER A 87 -4.06 0.58 -19.79
CA SER A 87 -3.88 -0.86 -19.86
C SER A 87 -3.97 -1.39 -21.28
N ALA A 88 -3.28 -2.50 -21.52
CA ALA A 88 -3.24 -3.18 -22.80
C ALA A 88 -3.32 -4.69 -22.63
N GLN A 89 -3.98 -5.35 -23.60
CA GLN A 89 -4.08 -6.79 -23.69
C GLN A 89 -3.76 -7.23 -25.12
N PHE A 90 -2.94 -8.27 -25.28
CA PHE A 90 -2.59 -8.82 -26.57
C PHE A 90 -2.24 -7.77 -27.63
N GLY A 91 -1.47 -6.73 -27.27
CA GLY A 91 -1.03 -5.67 -28.18
C GLY A 91 -2.08 -4.61 -28.50
N ALA A 92 -3.21 -4.57 -27.80
CA ALA A 92 -4.26 -3.58 -27.96
C ALA A 92 -4.53 -2.83 -26.64
N ILE A 93 -4.75 -1.50 -26.73
CA ILE A 93 -5.19 -0.71 -25.57
C ILE A 93 -6.63 -1.09 -25.21
N VAL A 94 -6.86 -1.38 -23.94
CA VAL A 94 -8.20 -1.70 -23.41
C VAL A 94 -8.72 -0.62 -22.45
N GLY A 95 -7.85 0.24 -21.94
CA GLY A 95 -8.23 1.38 -21.10
C GLY A 95 -7.19 2.47 -21.12
N SER A 96 -7.64 3.73 -21.00
CA SER A 96 -6.77 4.90 -20.82
C SER A 96 -7.60 6.03 -20.21
N ASN A 97 -7.39 6.27 -18.91
CA ASN A 97 -8.17 7.22 -18.11
C ASN A 97 -7.25 8.21 -17.41
N GLU A 98 -7.76 9.42 -17.24
CA GLU A 98 -7.24 10.43 -16.32
C GLU A 98 -8.29 10.70 -15.26
N SER A 99 -7.88 10.91 -14.03
CA SER A 99 -8.80 11.20 -12.94
C SER A 99 -8.17 12.19 -11.99
N ARG A 100 -8.93 13.20 -11.58
CA ARG A 100 -8.61 14.08 -10.47
C ARG A 100 -9.64 13.86 -9.38
N ARG A 101 -9.17 13.75 -8.14
CA ARG A 101 -10.03 13.54 -6.98
C ARG A 101 -9.54 14.40 -5.82
N ARG A 102 -10.51 14.92 -5.06
CA ARG A 102 -10.26 15.56 -3.77
C ARG A 102 -11.32 15.05 -2.81
N ILE A 103 -10.89 14.32 -1.78
CA ILE A 103 -11.77 13.65 -0.82
C ILE A 103 -11.35 14.04 0.57
N ALA A 104 -12.32 14.37 1.42
CA ALA A 104 -12.09 14.69 2.82
C ALA A 104 -12.68 13.61 3.73
N ASP A 105 -11.89 13.19 4.69
CA ASP A 105 -12.28 12.45 5.87
C ASP A 105 -12.38 13.39 7.05
N VAL A 106 -13.58 13.50 7.59
CA VAL A 106 -13.89 14.33 8.76
C VAL A 106 -14.05 13.42 9.96
N GLN A 107 -13.19 13.59 10.96
CA GLN A 107 -13.27 12.82 12.20
C GLN A 107 -13.80 13.70 13.34
N VAL A 108 -14.91 13.26 13.96
CA VAL A 108 -15.53 13.94 15.11
C VAL A 108 -15.55 13.00 16.31
N ARG A 109 -14.97 13.43 17.44
CA ARG A 109 -14.97 12.64 18.68
C ARG A 109 -15.69 13.39 19.80
N LEU A 110 -16.67 12.71 20.42
CA LEU A 110 -17.50 13.19 21.51
C LEU A 110 -17.28 12.34 22.77
N GLY A 111 -17.24 12.99 23.92
CA GLY A 111 -16.96 12.34 25.19
C GLY A 111 -15.60 12.78 25.74
N THR A 112 -14.75 11.85 26.01
CA THR A 112 -13.38 12.08 26.50
C THR A 112 -12.40 11.11 25.82
N PRO A 113 -11.10 11.40 25.81
CA PRO A 113 -10.11 10.44 25.32
C PRO A 113 -10.18 9.06 25.99
N ALA A 114 -10.60 9.00 27.26
CA ALA A 114 -10.75 7.75 27.99
C ALA A 114 -11.89 6.89 27.45
N GLU A 115 -12.96 7.55 26.99
CA GLU A 115 -14.16 6.91 26.48
C GLU A 115 -14.95 7.88 25.62
N ASP A 116 -15.07 7.54 24.35
CA ASP A 116 -15.74 8.39 23.37
C ASP A 116 -16.77 7.62 22.52
N ASN A 117 -17.29 8.28 21.48
CA ASN A 117 -18.27 7.68 20.57
C ASN A 117 -17.74 6.49 19.76
N THR A 118 -16.43 6.22 19.78
CA THR A 118 -15.81 5.09 19.06
C THR A 118 -15.60 3.84 19.92
N HIS A 119 -16.00 3.90 21.20
CA HIS A 119 -15.78 2.83 22.17
C HIS A 119 -16.39 1.49 21.73
N GLY A 120 -15.68 0.41 21.94
CA GLY A 120 -16.12 -0.94 21.60
C GLY A 120 -16.30 -1.12 20.07
N ASP A 121 -17.47 -1.58 19.64
CA ASP A 121 -17.80 -1.86 18.24
C ASP A 121 -18.14 -0.61 17.42
N HIS A 122 -18.06 0.59 18.02
CA HIS A 122 -18.47 1.84 17.40
C HIS A 122 -17.34 2.60 16.67
N ARG A 123 -16.21 1.97 16.43
CA ARG A 123 -15.00 2.59 15.90
C ARG A 123 -15.23 3.53 14.73
N ASN A 124 -16.03 3.14 13.74
CA ASN A 124 -16.28 3.92 12.53
C ASN A 124 -17.29 5.07 12.73
N SER A 125 -17.78 5.28 13.94
CA SER A 125 -18.75 6.34 14.24
C SER A 125 -18.18 7.75 14.13
N ALA A 126 -16.87 7.90 14.32
CA ALA A 126 -16.21 9.21 14.24
C ALA A 126 -16.05 9.72 12.81
N LEU A 127 -16.01 8.83 11.80
CA LEU A 127 -15.60 9.17 10.44
C LEU A 127 -16.78 9.50 9.53
N THR A 128 -16.62 10.57 8.75
CA THR A 128 -17.53 10.95 7.64
C THR A 128 -16.70 11.36 6.43
N THR A 129 -16.88 10.68 5.31
CA THR A 129 -16.15 10.93 4.07
C THR A 129 -17.02 11.66 3.06
N VAL A 130 -16.44 12.66 2.38
CA VAL A 130 -17.12 13.44 1.34
C VAL A 130 -16.14 13.85 0.24
N PRO A 131 -16.61 13.92 -1.03
CA PRO A 131 -15.84 14.58 -2.08
C PRO A 131 -15.84 16.10 -1.85
N LEU A 132 -14.71 16.74 -2.17
CA LEU A 132 -14.57 18.19 -2.16
C LEU A 132 -14.52 18.78 -3.58
N PRO A 133 -14.82 20.07 -3.74
CA PRO A 133 -14.60 20.79 -4.99
C PRO A 133 -13.16 20.65 -5.49
N LEU A 134 -13.00 20.46 -6.79
CA LEU A 134 -11.68 20.39 -7.44
C LEU A 134 -11.09 21.78 -7.74
N THR A 135 -11.94 22.82 -7.71
CA THR A 135 -11.50 24.21 -7.83
C THR A 135 -11.10 24.74 -6.46
N ASP A 136 -10.07 25.58 -6.43
CA ASP A 136 -9.54 26.18 -5.20
C ASP A 136 -10.37 27.42 -4.79
N ASP A 137 -11.68 27.20 -4.59
CA ASP A 137 -12.63 28.17 -4.05
C ASP A 137 -12.80 27.93 -2.54
N GLY A 138 -12.23 28.80 -1.74
CA GLY A 138 -12.22 28.65 -0.28
C GLY A 138 -13.61 28.61 0.35
N GLU A 139 -14.60 29.36 -0.20
CA GLU A 139 -15.98 29.32 0.29
C GLU A 139 -16.66 27.98 -0.03
N ALA A 140 -16.49 27.47 -1.24
CA ALA A 140 -17.04 26.19 -1.67
C ALA A 140 -16.43 25.02 -0.86
N LEU A 141 -15.11 25.06 -0.63
CA LEU A 141 -14.40 24.09 0.21
C LEU A 141 -14.92 24.11 1.65
N ALA A 142 -14.96 25.31 2.27
CA ALA A 142 -15.44 25.47 3.64
C ALA A 142 -16.91 25.02 3.80
N ARG A 143 -17.79 25.30 2.82
CA ARG A 143 -19.19 24.84 2.83
C ARG A 143 -19.32 23.34 2.75
N SER A 144 -18.49 22.69 1.94
CA SER A 144 -18.48 21.22 1.80
C SER A 144 -18.01 20.57 3.12
N LEU A 145 -16.96 21.11 3.73
CA LEU A 145 -16.47 20.67 5.04
C LEU A 145 -17.49 20.91 6.15
N TRP A 146 -18.15 22.08 6.16
CA TRP A 146 -19.22 22.38 7.12
C TRP A 146 -20.34 21.35 7.09
N PHE A 147 -20.83 20.98 5.92
CA PHE A 147 -21.90 20.00 5.80
C PHE A 147 -21.44 18.61 6.24
N ALA A 148 -20.22 18.22 5.88
CA ALA A 148 -19.62 16.96 6.32
C ALA A 148 -19.44 16.92 7.85
N THR A 149 -18.96 18.02 8.43
CA THR A 149 -18.78 18.15 9.88
C THR A 149 -20.11 18.03 10.63
N ASN A 150 -21.16 18.68 10.13
CA ASN A 150 -22.50 18.56 10.73
C ASN A 150 -23.02 17.12 10.69
N ARG A 151 -22.85 16.41 9.56
CA ARG A 151 -23.21 14.98 9.44
C ARG A 151 -22.36 14.11 10.37
N GLY A 152 -21.07 14.37 10.43
CA GLY A 152 -20.13 13.67 11.32
C GLY A 152 -20.50 13.84 12.79
N TYR A 153 -20.82 15.07 13.19
CA TYR A 153 -21.27 15.35 14.55
C TYR A 153 -22.56 14.61 14.89
N ALA A 154 -23.57 14.63 14.01
CA ALA A 154 -24.82 13.89 14.22
C ALA A 154 -24.61 12.38 14.37
N LYS A 155 -23.75 11.80 13.52
CA LYS A 155 -23.36 10.38 13.60
C LYS A 155 -22.62 10.06 14.90
N ALA A 156 -21.66 10.90 15.28
CA ALA A 156 -20.90 10.74 16.52
C ALA A 156 -21.80 10.86 17.76
N LEU A 157 -22.79 11.78 17.74
CA LEU A 157 -23.74 11.96 18.83
C LEU A 157 -24.65 10.73 19.02
N ASP A 158 -25.21 10.18 17.94
CA ASP A 158 -26.00 8.96 17.99
C ASP A 158 -25.21 7.79 18.60
N SER A 159 -23.97 7.62 18.15
CA SER A 159 -23.09 6.58 18.69
C SER A 159 -22.71 6.83 20.14
N TYR A 160 -22.38 8.06 20.51
CA TYR A 160 -22.05 8.41 21.90
C TYR A 160 -23.17 8.08 22.88
N LEU A 161 -24.41 8.33 22.48
CA LEU A 161 -25.57 7.98 23.29
C LEU A 161 -25.75 6.46 23.44
N LYS A 162 -25.43 5.69 22.37
CA LYS A 162 -25.43 4.22 22.42
C LYS A 162 -24.33 3.70 23.36
N VAL A 163 -23.11 4.18 23.23
CA VAL A 163 -21.99 3.84 24.13
C VAL A 163 -22.38 4.08 25.59
N LYS A 164 -22.98 5.25 25.92
CA LYS A 164 -23.44 5.56 27.28
C LYS A 164 -24.53 4.60 27.77
N THR A 165 -25.39 4.12 26.90
CA THR A 165 -26.43 3.15 27.27
C THR A 165 -25.85 1.76 27.47
N GLU A 166 -24.94 1.34 26.59
CA GLU A 166 -24.29 0.03 26.65
C GLU A 166 -23.42 -0.14 27.89
N GLN A 167 -22.75 0.89 28.36
CA GLN A 167 -21.97 0.88 29.60
C GLN A 167 -22.75 0.40 30.83
N GLN A 168 -24.06 0.64 30.84
CA GLN A 168 -24.92 0.24 31.98
C GLN A 168 -25.17 -1.27 32.03
N VAL A 169 -24.92 -1.99 30.93
CA VAL A 169 -25.28 -3.40 30.78
C VAL A 169 -24.10 -4.31 30.34
N ARG A 170 -23.02 -3.75 29.79
CA ARG A 170 -21.85 -4.54 29.34
C ARG A 170 -20.95 -4.94 30.50
N ALA A 171 -20.37 -6.15 30.40
CA ALA A 171 -19.25 -6.55 31.22
C ALA A 171 -18.04 -5.64 30.90
N LYS A 172 -17.20 -5.38 31.91
CA LYS A 172 -15.99 -4.58 31.74
C LYS A 172 -15.06 -5.25 30.73
N GLU A 173 -14.56 -4.49 29.76
CA GLU A 173 -13.57 -4.95 28.78
C GLU A 173 -12.28 -5.45 29.48
N GLU A 174 -11.60 -6.42 28.87
CA GLU A 174 -10.31 -6.92 29.38
C GLU A 174 -9.23 -5.82 29.30
N ASP A 175 -9.25 -4.99 28.24
CA ASP A 175 -8.36 -3.85 28.04
C ASP A 175 -9.11 -2.55 28.33
N GLY A 176 -8.81 -1.93 29.45
CA GLY A 176 -9.37 -0.64 29.87
C GLY A 176 -8.58 0.58 29.37
N SER A 177 -7.82 0.45 28.27
CA SER A 177 -7.07 1.57 27.69
C SER A 177 -8.00 2.65 27.14
N PRO A 178 -7.57 3.91 27.09
CA PRO A 178 -8.33 5.00 26.46
C PRO A 178 -8.67 4.70 24.98
N ASP A 179 -9.73 5.32 24.46
CA ASP A 179 -10.13 5.17 23.05
C ASP A 179 -9.28 6.02 22.11
N PHE A 180 -8.58 7.03 22.65
CA PHE A 180 -7.76 7.90 21.85
C PHE A 180 -6.56 8.45 22.66
N SER A 181 -5.39 8.46 22.02
CA SER A 181 -4.19 9.02 22.64
C SER A 181 -4.11 10.54 22.45
N LYS A 182 -3.45 11.19 23.39
CA LYS A 182 -3.08 12.60 23.25
C LYS A 182 -1.65 12.68 22.73
N GLU A 183 -1.51 13.29 21.57
CA GLU A 183 -0.21 13.40 20.89
C GLU A 183 0.23 14.86 20.79
N LYS A 184 1.55 15.03 20.59
CA LYS A 184 2.09 16.35 20.26
C LYS A 184 1.75 16.65 18.78
N PRO A 185 1.09 17.76 18.47
CA PRO A 185 0.76 18.11 17.09
C PRO A 185 2.03 18.39 16.27
N ALA A 186 2.07 17.93 15.04
CA ALA A 186 3.07 18.27 14.06
C ALA A 186 2.59 19.43 13.18
N THR A 187 3.52 20.29 12.76
CA THR A 187 3.24 21.41 11.87
C THR A 187 4.31 21.45 10.79
N GLU A 188 4.07 20.75 9.67
CA GLU A 188 4.97 20.72 8.54
C GLU A 188 4.21 20.67 7.23
N LEU A 189 4.45 21.65 6.38
CA LEU A 189 3.87 21.72 5.04
C LEU A 189 4.98 21.47 4.03
N LEU A 190 5.09 20.23 3.59
CA LEU A 190 6.00 19.87 2.51
C LEU A 190 5.49 20.47 1.19
N PRO A 191 6.37 20.88 0.28
CA PRO A 191 5.97 21.49 -0.99
C PRO A 191 5.13 20.52 -1.81
N SER A 192 4.07 21.05 -2.44
CA SER A 192 3.26 20.27 -3.38
C SER A 192 4.11 19.65 -4.47
N PRO A 193 3.76 18.45 -4.92
CA PRO A 193 4.49 17.77 -5.98
C PRO A 193 4.37 18.54 -7.30
N PRO A 194 5.32 18.37 -8.25
CA PRO A 194 5.13 18.86 -9.59
C PRO A 194 3.89 18.19 -10.23
N PRO A 195 3.25 18.83 -11.22
CA PRO A 195 2.14 18.21 -11.93
C PRO A 195 2.52 16.85 -12.52
N LEU A 196 1.58 15.91 -12.50
CA LEU A 196 1.76 14.61 -13.14
C LEU A 196 1.94 14.76 -14.64
N VAL A 197 3.10 14.38 -15.16
CA VAL A 197 3.43 14.44 -16.58
C VAL A 197 3.75 13.04 -17.09
N VAL A 198 2.89 12.51 -17.97
CA VAL A 198 3.08 11.21 -18.61
C VAL A 198 2.95 11.36 -20.12
N ASP A 199 3.99 10.99 -20.88
CA ASP A 199 3.86 10.84 -22.32
C ASP A 199 2.97 9.63 -22.64
N ARG A 200 1.68 9.90 -22.77
CA ARG A 200 0.65 8.87 -22.98
C ARG A 200 0.86 8.10 -24.28
N VAL A 201 1.32 8.75 -25.34
CA VAL A 201 1.53 8.09 -26.63
C VAL A 201 2.69 7.12 -26.55
N ALA A 202 3.80 7.54 -25.97
CA ALA A 202 4.96 6.67 -25.76
C ALA A 202 4.62 5.48 -24.85
N TRP A 203 3.93 5.73 -23.72
CA TRP A 203 3.56 4.67 -22.80
C TRP A 203 2.50 3.71 -23.35
N GLN A 204 1.51 4.19 -24.11
CA GLN A 204 0.59 3.32 -24.84
C GLN A 204 1.34 2.42 -25.83
N GLY A 205 2.38 2.93 -26.52
CA GLY A 205 3.28 2.13 -27.34
C GLY A 205 3.95 1.03 -26.51
N ARG A 206 4.61 1.40 -25.43
CA ARG A 206 5.35 0.47 -24.54
C ARG A 206 4.46 -0.65 -24.02
N ILE A 207 3.29 -0.35 -23.43
CA ILE A 207 2.41 -1.38 -22.85
C ILE A 207 1.77 -2.27 -23.92
N ARG A 208 1.49 -1.72 -25.14
CA ARG A 208 1.05 -2.53 -26.29
C ARG A 208 2.11 -3.54 -26.70
N ASP A 209 3.36 -3.10 -26.83
CA ASP A 209 4.46 -3.99 -27.23
C ASP A 209 4.66 -5.11 -26.19
N LEU A 210 4.66 -4.77 -24.89
CA LEU A 210 4.78 -5.76 -23.80
C LEU A 210 3.62 -6.75 -23.81
N SER A 211 2.37 -6.26 -23.89
CA SER A 211 1.19 -7.14 -23.92
C SER A 211 1.12 -7.98 -25.20
N GLY A 212 1.69 -7.47 -26.30
CA GLY A 212 1.78 -8.15 -27.59
C GLY A 212 2.66 -9.38 -27.57
N ILE A 213 3.64 -9.48 -26.65
CA ILE A 213 4.52 -10.63 -26.47
C ILE A 213 3.70 -11.90 -26.26
N PHE A 214 2.62 -11.81 -25.48
CA PHE A 214 1.78 -12.96 -25.14
C PHE A 214 1.04 -13.61 -26.32
N LYS A 215 0.99 -12.95 -27.49
CA LYS A 215 0.49 -13.57 -28.73
C LYS A 215 1.32 -14.78 -29.19
N GLN A 216 2.59 -14.84 -28.78
CA GLN A 216 3.49 -15.95 -29.09
C GLN A 216 3.26 -17.16 -28.17
N TYR A 217 2.41 -17.03 -27.16
CA TYR A 217 2.11 -18.03 -26.14
C TYR A 217 0.62 -18.40 -26.21
N PRO A 218 0.22 -19.34 -27.09
CA PRO A 218 -1.18 -19.62 -27.39
C PRO A 218 -2.00 -20.14 -26.21
N ASP A 219 -1.34 -20.70 -25.22
CA ASP A 219 -1.98 -21.20 -24.00
C ASP A 219 -2.24 -20.10 -22.95
N VAL A 220 -1.72 -18.89 -23.15
CA VAL A 220 -2.04 -17.72 -22.33
C VAL A 220 -3.37 -17.13 -22.81
N PHE A 221 -4.43 -17.35 -22.06
CA PHE A 221 -5.77 -16.88 -22.44
C PHE A 221 -6.14 -15.49 -21.89
N PHE A 222 -5.32 -14.96 -21.00
CA PHE A 222 -5.47 -13.62 -20.45
C PHE A 222 -4.11 -13.00 -20.18
N ASN A 223 -3.95 -11.76 -20.55
CA ASN A 223 -2.88 -10.91 -20.04
C ASN A 223 -3.40 -9.49 -19.83
N ASN A 224 -2.73 -8.75 -18.96
CA ASN A 224 -2.95 -7.32 -18.78
C ASN A 224 -1.62 -6.66 -18.45
N VAL A 225 -1.27 -5.65 -19.21
CA VAL A 225 -0.13 -4.77 -18.92
C VAL A 225 -0.70 -3.40 -18.60
N ALA A 226 -0.58 -2.96 -17.36
CA ALA A 226 -1.15 -1.72 -16.87
C ALA A 226 -0.06 -0.78 -16.35
N LEU A 227 -0.11 0.47 -16.77
CA LEU A 227 0.61 1.59 -16.15
C LEU A 227 -0.36 2.39 -15.31
N GLU A 228 0.00 2.61 -14.07
CA GLU A 228 -0.67 3.52 -13.13
C GLU A 228 0.36 4.56 -12.67
N ALA A 229 0.02 5.83 -12.77
CA ALA A 229 0.85 6.91 -12.25
C ALA A 229 -0.04 7.91 -11.54
N SER A 230 0.40 8.39 -10.39
CA SER A 230 -0.32 9.38 -9.60
C SER A 230 0.61 10.34 -8.90
N THR A 231 0.11 11.55 -8.70
CA THR A 231 0.61 12.49 -7.71
C THR A 231 -0.50 12.77 -6.72
N GLU A 232 -0.16 12.75 -5.46
CA GLU A 232 -1.12 12.96 -4.37
C GLU A 232 -0.52 13.91 -3.35
N THR A 233 -1.34 14.72 -2.72
CA THR A 233 -0.96 15.45 -1.51
C THR A 233 -2.00 15.16 -0.45
N ASP A 234 -1.54 14.62 0.68
CA ASP A 234 -2.35 14.40 1.85
C ASP A 234 -2.20 15.57 2.81
N TYR A 235 -3.33 16.18 3.14
CA TYR A 235 -3.42 17.30 4.08
C TYR A 235 -4.09 16.82 5.36
N PHE A 236 -3.53 17.19 6.51
CA PHE A 236 -4.10 16.89 7.81
C PHE A 236 -4.13 18.13 8.69
N VAL A 237 -5.32 18.45 9.23
CA VAL A 237 -5.51 19.55 10.18
C VAL A 237 -6.36 19.06 11.35
N SER A 238 -5.96 19.34 12.59
CA SER A 238 -6.69 18.91 13.77
C SER A 238 -6.91 19.99 14.81
N SER A 239 -7.91 19.81 15.68
CA SER A 239 -8.21 20.69 16.81
C SER A 239 -7.11 20.73 17.89
N GLU A 240 -6.16 19.81 17.86
CA GLU A 240 -4.97 19.83 18.71
C GLU A 240 -3.86 20.71 18.14
N GLY A 241 -4.03 21.25 16.92
CA GLY A 241 -3.07 22.13 16.25
C GLY A 241 -2.14 21.44 15.27
N ALA A 242 -2.40 20.17 14.91
CA ALA A 242 -1.65 19.56 13.83
C ALA A 242 -2.00 20.23 12.50
N LYS A 243 -0.99 20.41 11.64
CA LYS A 243 -1.09 21.01 10.31
C LYS A 243 0.01 20.43 9.42
N VAL A 244 -0.34 19.43 8.65
CA VAL A 244 0.61 18.65 7.86
C VAL A 244 0.15 18.60 6.40
N ALA A 245 1.10 18.69 5.47
CA ALA A 245 0.91 18.38 4.05
C ALA A 245 2.06 17.52 3.56
N THR A 246 1.75 16.35 3.01
CA THR A 246 2.72 15.38 2.53
C THR A 246 2.46 15.01 1.08
N PRO A 247 3.39 15.34 0.16
CA PRO A 247 3.29 14.91 -1.23
C PRO A 247 3.70 13.44 -1.35
N ASN A 248 3.05 12.74 -2.25
CA ASN A 248 3.38 11.40 -2.67
C ASN A 248 3.36 11.29 -4.20
N HIS A 249 4.26 10.50 -4.76
CA HIS A 249 4.33 10.19 -6.18
C HIS A 249 4.48 8.68 -6.33
N VAL A 250 3.71 8.11 -7.23
CA VAL A 250 3.78 6.67 -7.53
C VAL A 250 3.67 6.46 -9.03
N ALA A 251 4.60 5.69 -9.57
CA ALA A 251 4.51 5.10 -10.90
C ALA A 251 4.63 3.58 -10.76
N ARG A 252 3.64 2.87 -11.25
CA ARG A 252 3.56 1.40 -11.16
C ARG A 252 3.26 0.81 -12.52
N LEU A 253 4.08 -0.14 -12.96
CA LEU A 253 3.80 -0.98 -14.12
C LEU A 253 3.53 -2.40 -13.65
N ILE A 254 2.36 -2.92 -13.97
CA ILE A 254 1.90 -4.25 -13.57
C ILE A 254 1.72 -5.08 -14.84
N ILE A 255 2.35 -6.25 -14.88
CA ILE A 255 2.22 -7.24 -15.95
C ILE A 255 1.63 -8.50 -15.35
N VAL A 256 0.46 -8.91 -15.80
CA VAL A 256 -0.23 -10.13 -15.35
C VAL A 256 -0.52 -11.01 -16.55
N ALA A 257 -0.30 -12.32 -16.41
CA ALA A 257 -0.72 -13.30 -17.41
C ALA A 257 -1.33 -14.54 -16.71
N ARG A 258 -2.30 -15.16 -17.38
CA ARG A 258 -3.01 -16.33 -16.86
C ARG A 258 -3.10 -17.43 -17.90
N THR A 259 -2.96 -18.67 -17.42
CA THR A 259 -3.22 -19.89 -18.16
C THR A 259 -3.97 -20.90 -17.30
N ARG A 260 -4.32 -22.02 -17.88
CA ARG A 260 -4.96 -23.13 -17.17
C ARG A 260 -4.31 -24.45 -17.57
N ALA A 261 -3.92 -25.22 -16.58
CA ALA A 261 -3.40 -26.56 -16.81
C ALA A 261 -4.49 -27.54 -17.27
N ALA A 262 -4.10 -28.64 -17.87
CA ALA A 262 -5.01 -29.66 -18.38
C ALA A 262 -5.94 -30.28 -17.32
N ASP A 263 -5.50 -30.29 -16.05
CA ASP A 263 -6.27 -30.74 -14.89
C ASP A 263 -7.28 -29.72 -14.35
N GLY A 264 -7.34 -28.52 -14.96
CA GLY A 264 -8.27 -27.46 -14.59
C GLY A 264 -7.70 -26.45 -13.59
N MET A 265 -6.45 -26.56 -13.18
CA MET A 265 -5.82 -25.59 -12.27
C MET A 265 -5.56 -24.27 -12.99
N ASP A 266 -6.08 -23.17 -12.43
CA ASP A 266 -5.74 -21.82 -12.88
C ASP A 266 -4.35 -21.45 -12.41
N LEU A 267 -3.56 -20.94 -13.32
CA LEU A 267 -2.18 -20.52 -13.10
C LEU A 267 -2.01 -19.07 -13.53
N PHE A 268 -1.27 -18.30 -12.76
CA PHE A 268 -0.96 -16.93 -13.12
C PHE A 268 0.47 -16.56 -12.73
N ARG A 269 0.97 -15.53 -13.40
CA ARG A 269 2.21 -14.84 -13.06
C ARG A 269 1.94 -13.35 -13.06
N ALA A 270 2.61 -12.65 -12.17
CA ALA A 270 2.59 -11.20 -12.09
C ALA A 270 3.99 -10.66 -11.86
N GLU A 271 4.32 -9.59 -12.55
CA GLU A 271 5.52 -8.78 -12.32
C GLU A 271 5.06 -7.34 -12.06
N THR A 272 5.60 -6.73 -11.04
CA THR A 272 5.30 -5.34 -10.68
C THR A 272 6.60 -4.56 -10.58
N PHE A 273 6.62 -3.40 -11.21
CA PHE A 273 7.72 -2.45 -11.17
C PHE A 273 7.18 -1.15 -10.60
N GLU A 274 7.83 -0.62 -9.59
CA GLU A 274 7.43 0.61 -8.93
C GLU A 274 8.57 1.61 -8.88
N ALA A 275 8.22 2.89 -9.00
CA ALA A 275 9.12 4.02 -8.91
C ALA A 275 8.34 5.25 -8.41
N ASP A 276 9.06 6.28 -8.03
CA ASP A 276 8.52 7.60 -7.69
C ASP A 276 8.09 8.41 -8.92
N ASP A 277 8.58 8.05 -10.12
CA ASP A 277 8.23 8.70 -11.39
C ASP A 277 8.24 7.69 -12.53
N VAL A 278 7.43 7.94 -13.57
CA VAL A 278 7.36 7.08 -14.78
C VAL A 278 8.70 7.00 -15.52
N GLY A 279 9.55 8.00 -15.41
CA GLY A 279 10.89 8.02 -15.99
C GLY A 279 11.89 7.14 -15.28
N HIS A 280 11.61 6.76 -14.04
CA HIS A 280 12.45 5.86 -13.23
C HIS A 280 12.02 4.39 -13.32
N LEU A 281 10.91 4.09 -14.02
CA LEU A 281 10.55 2.71 -14.35
C LEU A 281 11.58 2.09 -15.30
N PRO A 282 11.82 0.77 -15.24
CA PRO A 282 12.81 0.10 -16.09
C PRO A 282 12.62 0.38 -17.57
N ASP A 283 13.70 0.35 -18.33
CA ASP A 283 13.68 0.56 -19.77
C ASP A 283 12.91 -0.55 -20.51
N GLN A 284 12.55 -0.29 -21.77
CA GLN A 284 11.74 -1.22 -22.57
C GLN A 284 12.42 -2.58 -22.75
N LYS A 285 13.76 -2.60 -22.86
CA LYS A 285 14.53 -3.84 -23.02
C LYS A 285 14.40 -4.72 -21.77
N THR A 286 14.65 -4.16 -20.61
CA THR A 286 14.52 -4.86 -19.32
C THR A 286 13.10 -5.39 -19.11
N LEU A 287 12.07 -4.54 -19.37
CA LEU A 287 10.67 -4.95 -19.26
C LEU A 287 10.32 -6.08 -20.23
N THR A 288 10.83 -6.04 -21.48
CA THR A 288 10.64 -7.10 -22.48
C THR A 288 11.26 -8.41 -22.02
N GLU A 289 12.52 -8.38 -21.54
CA GLU A 289 13.21 -9.56 -21.04
C GLU A 289 12.46 -10.20 -19.86
N LYS A 290 12.00 -9.41 -18.92
CA LYS A 290 11.19 -9.87 -17.78
C LYS A 290 9.85 -10.45 -18.22
N THR A 291 9.16 -9.81 -19.16
CA THR A 291 7.88 -10.30 -19.69
C THR A 291 8.05 -11.65 -20.39
N ILE A 292 9.09 -11.82 -21.20
CA ILE A 292 9.40 -13.09 -21.88
C ILE A 292 9.73 -14.17 -20.85
N ALA A 293 10.55 -13.86 -19.85
CA ALA A 293 10.89 -14.80 -18.78
C ALA A 293 9.64 -15.27 -18.01
N MET A 294 8.76 -14.31 -17.68
CA MET A 294 7.48 -14.58 -17.02
C MET A 294 6.57 -15.47 -17.86
N ALA A 295 6.44 -15.20 -19.17
CA ALA A 295 5.61 -16.00 -20.08
C ALA A 295 6.13 -17.44 -20.20
N LYS A 296 7.44 -17.64 -20.36
CA LYS A 296 8.09 -18.96 -20.39
C LYS A 296 7.89 -19.73 -19.06
N ASN A 297 8.02 -19.03 -17.94
CA ASN A 297 7.79 -19.63 -16.63
C ASN A 297 6.32 -20.09 -16.48
N LEU A 298 5.36 -19.29 -16.98
CA LEU A 298 3.95 -19.65 -16.95
C LEU A 298 3.64 -20.89 -17.81
N GLU A 299 4.25 -21.04 -18.99
CA GLU A 299 4.17 -22.27 -19.80
C GLU A 299 4.78 -23.47 -19.06
N ALA A 300 5.96 -23.30 -18.46
CA ALA A 300 6.59 -24.36 -17.69
C ALA A 300 5.73 -24.80 -16.49
N LEU A 301 5.10 -23.85 -15.79
CA LEU A 301 4.15 -24.14 -14.70
C LEU A 301 2.92 -24.91 -15.18
N ARG A 302 2.43 -24.64 -16.38
CA ARG A 302 1.29 -25.37 -16.96
C ARG A 302 1.58 -26.85 -17.14
N GLU A 303 2.81 -27.19 -17.54
CA GLU A 303 3.27 -28.56 -17.75
C GLU A 303 3.84 -29.21 -16.47
N ALA A 304 4.14 -28.41 -15.43
CA ALA A 304 4.73 -28.90 -14.19
C ALA A 304 3.80 -29.90 -13.47
N PRO A 305 4.36 -30.96 -12.85
CA PRO A 305 3.56 -31.89 -12.07
C PRO A 305 2.93 -31.21 -10.84
N VAL A 306 1.72 -31.63 -10.50
CA VAL A 306 1.09 -31.30 -9.22
C VAL A 306 1.85 -32.03 -8.12
N THR A 307 2.25 -31.28 -7.09
CA THR A 307 2.89 -31.91 -5.92
C THR A 307 1.88 -32.28 -4.85
N GLU A 308 2.15 -33.36 -4.12
CA GLU A 308 1.37 -33.73 -2.95
C GLU A 308 1.69 -32.80 -1.77
N PRO A 309 0.78 -32.72 -0.77
CA PRO A 309 1.07 -32.03 0.48
C PRO A 309 2.41 -32.47 1.05
N PHE A 310 3.18 -31.53 1.53
CA PHE A 310 4.54 -31.75 2.02
C PHE A 310 4.67 -31.19 3.42
N ASN A 311 5.32 -31.95 4.27
CA ASN A 311 5.77 -31.50 5.58
C ASN A 311 7.27 -31.81 5.69
N GLY A 312 8.12 -30.79 5.71
CA GLY A 312 9.56 -30.96 5.74
C GLY A 312 10.31 -29.65 5.50
N PRO A 313 11.64 -29.72 5.27
CA PRO A 313 12.47 -28.54 5.17
C PRO A 313 12.24 -27.79 3.86
N ALA A 314 12.35 -26.45 3.94
CA ALA A 314 12.22 -25.59 2.79
C ALA A 314 13.11 -24.35 2.87
N ILE A 315 13.45 -23.80 1.70
CA ILE A 315 13.94 -22.43 1.57
C ILE A 315 12.82 -21.58 1.00
N LEU A 316 12.62 -20.40 1.58
CA LEU A 316 11.91 -19.30 0.97
C LEU A 316 12.95 -18.29 0.45
N SER A 317 12.84 -17.86 -0.82
CA SER A 317 13.68 -16.77 -1.36
C SER A 317 13.52 -15.49 -0.51
N GLY A 318 14.35 -14.50 -0.70
CA GLY A 318 14.22 -13.25 0.06
C GLY A 318 12.85 -12.60 -0.15
N ARG A 319 12.35 -12.53 -1.41
CA ARG A 319 11.01 -12.03 -1.73
C ARG A 319 9.90 -12.89 -1.10
N ALA A 320 10.04 -14.21 -1.16
CA ALA A 320 9.08 -15.12 -0.52
C ALA A 320 9.10 -15.02 1.01
N SER A 321 10.27 -14.85 1.61
CA SER A 321 10.44 -14.59 3.05
C SER A 321 9.80 -13.27 3.46
N ALA A 322 9.95 -12.21 2.65
CA ALA A 322 9.37 -10.91 2.90
C ALA A 322 7.84 -10.99 3.01
N VAL A 323 7.18 -11.64 2.05
CA VAL A 323 5.72 -11.89 2.11
C VAL A 323 5.35 -12.76 3.30
N PHE A 324 6.14 -13.80 3.57
CA PHE A 324 5.90 -14.67 4.73
C PHE A 324 5.94 -13.89 6.05
N PHE A 325 6.95 -13.04 6.26
CA PHE A 325 7.04 -12.23 7.47
C PHE A 325 5.92 -11.20 7.56
N HIS A 326 5.54 -10.58 6.44
CA HIS A 326 4.40 -9.66 6.38
C HIS A 326 3.11 -10.32 6.89
N GLU A 327 2.78 -11.52 6.38
CA GLU A 327 1.53 -12.21 6.68
C GLU A 327 1.55 -12.93 8.04
N VAL A 328 2.66 -13.63 8.32
CA VAL A 328 2.72 -14.50 9.50
C VAL A 328 2.99 -13.71 10.77
N LEU A 329 3.80 -12.65 10.66
CA LEU A 329 4.26 -11.86 11.79
C LEU A 329 3.66 -10.45 11.79
N GLY A 330 3.82 -9.70 10.70
CA GLY A 330 3.55 -8.27 10.61
C GLY A 330 2.14 -7.90 11.04
N HIS A 331 1.12 -8.55 10.50
CA HIS A 331 -0.27 -8.31 10.90
C HIS A 331 -0.55 -8.56 12.38
N ARG A 332 0.21 -9.42 13.03
CA ARG A 332 0.06 -9.73 14.46
C ARG A 332 0.81 -8.78 15.37
N LEU A 333 1.64 -7.91 14.78
CA LEU A 333 2.34 -6.83 15.47
C LEU A 333 1.60 -5.49 15.36
N GLU A 334 0.44 -5.45 14.68
CA GLU A 334 -0.45 -4.29 14.65
C GLU A 334 -1.14 -4.12 16.01
N GLY A 335 -1.06 -2.91 16.60
CA GLY A 335 -1.44 -2.66 18.00
C GLY A 335 -2.91 -2.94 18.31
N GLN A 336 -3.84 -2.54 17.43
CA GLN A 336 -5.28 -2.77 17.62
C GLN A 336 -5.63 -4.25 17.79
N ARG A 337 -4.86 -5.16 17.22
CA ARG A 337 -5.08 -6.61 17.35
C ARG A 337 -4.75 -7.16 18.74
N GLN A 338 -4.16 -6.34 19.59
CA GLN A 338 -3.87 -6.70 20.97
C GLN A 338 -5.00 -6.30 21.93
N ARG A 339 -5.94 -5.44 21.50
CA ARG A 339 -6.98 -4.86 22.34
C ARG A 339 -8.37 -5.49 22.13
N GLY A 340 -8.80 -5.69 20.90
CA GLY A 340 -10.19 -6.04 20.59
C GLY A 340 -10.60 -7.42 21.11
N ASP A 341 -11.83 -7.55 21.65
CA ASP A 341 -12.38 -8.83 22.13
C ASP A 341 -12.55 -9.87 21.02
N ASP A 342 -12.75 -9.40 19.78
CA ASP A 342 -12.85 -10.24 18.58
C ASP A 342 -11.47 -10.58 17.99
N GLU A 343 -10.40 -9.91 18.41
CA GLU A 343 -9.04 -10.13 17.94
C GLU A 343 -8.37 -11.30 18.67
N GLY A 344 -7.50 -11.99 17.94
CA GLY A 344 -6.84 -13.19 18.45
C GLY A 344 -5.81 -12.95 19.55
N GLN A 345 -5.33 -11.70 19.70
CA GLN A 345 -4.36 -11.27 20.69
C GLN A 345 -3.13 -12.19 20.77
N THR A 346 -2.66 -12.67 19.61
CA THR A 346 -1.65 -13.74 19.49
C THR A 346 -0.39 -13.45 20.28
N PHE A 347 0.06 -12.20 20.29
CA PHE A 347 1.33 -11.80 20.90
C PHE A 347 1.18 -10.93 22.16
N THR A 348 -0.03 -10.58 22.58
CA THR A 348 -0.27 -9.71 23.74
C THR A 348 0.46 -10.18 25.01
N LYS A 349 0.43 -11.50 25.29
CA LYS A 349 1.09 -12.11 26.46
C LYS A 349 2.56 -12.48 26.21
N LEU A 350 3.10 -12.16 25.03
CA LEU A 350 4.46 -12.49 24.61
C LEU A 350 5.40 -11.27 24.59
N LEU A 351 4.92 -10.10 24.97
CA LEU A 351 5.74 -8.91 25.13
C LEU A 351 6.91 -9.20 26.10
N GLY A 352 8.12 -8.86 25.70
CA GLY A 352 9.36 -9.18 26.43
C GLY A 352 9.80 -10.64 26.36
N LYS A 353 9.12 -11.48 25.55
CA LYS A 353 9.47 -12.89 25.38
C LYS A 353 10.04 -13.17 24.00
N GLN A 354 10.82 -14.23 23.91
CA GLN A 354 11.35 -14.72 22.63
C GLN A 354 10.22 -15.31 21.77
N ILE A 355 10.06 -14.79 20.56
CA ILE A 355 9.07 -15.25 19.55
C ILE A 355 9.72 -15.63 18.21
N LEU A 356 10.99 -15.27 18.02
CA LEU A 356 11.83 -15.62 16.88
C LEU A 356 13.16 -16.22 17.36
N PRO A 357 13.90 -16.93 16.49
CA PRO A 357 15.31 -17.27 16.77
C PRO A 357 16.12 -16.02 17.12
N THR A 358 17.06 -16.14 18.05
CA THR A 358 17.85 -15.02 18.58
C THR A 358 18.73 -14.32 17.56
N PHE A 359 18.95 -14.92 16.40
CA PHE A 359 19.71 -14.30 15.32
C PHE A 359 18.86 -13.41 14.39
N LEU A 360 17.55 -13.29 14.62
CA LEU A 360 16.64 -12.47 13.84
C LEU A 360 16.18 -11.25 14.64
N SER A 361 16.18 -10.10 13.96
CA SER A 361 15.54 -8.87 14.45
C SER A 361 14.61 -8.32 13.36
N VAL A 362 13.53 -7.65 13.79
CA VAL A 362 12.52 -7.09 12.90
C VAL A 362 12.22 -5.66 13.30
N SER A 363 12.26 -4.76 12.33
CA SER A 363 11.83 -3.37 12.49
C SER A 363 10.82 -3.00 11.42
N ASP A 364 10.05 -1.96 11.66
CA ASP A 364 9.29 -1.25 10.63
C ASP A 364 9.84 0.17 10.51
N ASP A 365 10.25 0.56 9.30
CA ASP A 365 10.88 1.86 9.08
C ASP A 365 10.29 2.58 7.86
N PRO A 366 9.15 3.26 8.03
CA PRO A 366 8.52 4.02 6.95
C PRO A 366 9.33 5.26 6.50
N THR A 367 10.39 5.64 7.22
CA THR A 367 11.24 6.78 6.84
C THR A 367 12.19 6.46 5.68
N LEU A 368 12.38 5.17 5.37
CA LEU A 368 13.21 4.75 4.25
C LEU A 368 12.45 4.82 2.94
N ALA A 369 12.89 5.67 2.02
CA ALA A 369 12.32 5.78 0.68
C ALA A 369 12.83 4.68 -0.27
N THR A 370 14.03 4.16 -0.05
CA THR A 370 14.65 3.13 -0.89
C THR A 370 15.41 2.11 -0.06
N PHE A 371 15.52 0.90 -0.59
CA PHE A 371 16.40 -0.14 -0.07
C PHE A 371 17.18 -0.78 -1.22
N ASP A 372 18.50 -0.74 -1.15
CA ASP A 372 19.42 -1.25 -2.20
C ASP A 372 19.07 -0.75 -3.62
N GLY A 373 18.67 0.53 -3.71
CA GLY A 373 18.27 1.18 -4.96
C GLY A 373 16.85 0.86 -5.45
N ILE A 374 16.06 0.09 -4.69
CA ILE A 374 14.66 -0.20 -4.99
C ILE A 374 13.77 0.72 -4.16
N SER A 375 12.84 1.44 -4.81
CA SER A 375 11.85 2.27 -4.12
C SER A 375 10.96 1.42 -3.22
N LEU A 376 10.67 1.91 -2.01
CA LEU A 376 9.82 1.25 -1.04
C LEU A 376 8.43 1.88 -1.03
N SER A 377 7.41 1.08 -1.32
CA SER A 377 6.00 1.52 -1.37
C SER A 377 5.42 1.89 0.00
N GLY A 378 6.01 1.38 1.07
CA GLY A 378 5.59 1.67 2.44
C GLY A 378 6.22 2.93 3.05
N HIS A 379 6.92 3.75 2.23
CA HIS A 379 7.50 5.01 2.67
C HIS A 379 6.45 6.10 2.86
N TYR A 380 6.55 6.84 3.98
CA TYR A 380 5.81 8.08 4.24
C TYR A 380 6.54 8.94 5.28
N SER A 381 6.26 10.25 5.31
CA SER A 381 6.82 11.19 6.30
C SER A 381 5.94 11.35 7.53
N TYR A 382 4.63 11.30 7.34
CA TYR A 382 3.61 11.36 8.39
C TYR A 382 2.58 10.28 8.16
N ASP A 383 2.07 9.70 9.24
CA ASP A 383 0.95 8.76 9.17
C ASP A 383 -0.40 9.49 8.93
N ASP A 384 -1.48 8.74 8.70
CA ASP A 384 -2.79 9.30 8.37
C ASP A 384 -3.52 9.91 9.59
N GLU A 385 -2.85 9.94 10.75
CA GLU A 385 -3.28 10.66 11.96
C GLU A 385 -2.40 11.90 12.24
N GLY A 386 -1.54 12.28 11.28
CA GLY A 386 -0.64 13.44 11.36
C GLY A 386 0.52 13.26 12.33
N GLN A 387 0.89 12.02 12.65
CA GLN A 387 2.06 11.73 13.48
C GLN A 387 3.30 11.49 12.61
N PRO A 388 4.48 12.00 13.01
CA PRO A 388 5.70 11.76 12.26
C PRO A 388 6.02 10.27 12.16
N ALA A 389 6.33 9.81 10.96
CA ALA A 389 6.85 8.47 10.73
C ALA A 389 8.12 8.21 11.54
N ARG A 390 8.27 7.01 12.07
CA ARG A 390 9.44 6.62 12.87
C ARG A 390 9.81 5.18 12.59
N ARG A 391 11.11 4.90 12.64
CA ARG A 391 11.56 3.52 12.76
C ARG A 391 11.14 2.95 14.11
N VAL A 392 10.55 1.78 14.09
CA VAL A 392 10.14 1.01 15.28
C VAL A 392 10.83 -0.34 15.26
N ASP A 393 11.66 -0.61 16.26
CA ASP A 393 12.30 -1.92 16.44
C ASP A 393 11.30 -2.84 17.16
N LEU A 394 10.60 -3.66 16.40
CA LEU A 394 9.52 -4.53 16.88
C LEU A 394 10.04 -5.74 17.63
N ILE A 395 11.11 -6.35 17.11
CA ILE A 395 11.74 -7.55 17.66
C ILE A 395 13.26 -7.35 17.64
N LYS A 396 13.88 -7.53 18.77
CA LYS A 396 15.32 -7.48 18.97
C LYS A 396 15.85 -8.85 19.38
N ASP A 397 16.79 -9.40 18.61
CA ASP A 397 17.41 -10.70 18.91
C ASP A 397 16.40 -11.77 19.29
N GLY A 398 15.30 -11.82 18.52
CA GLY A 398 14.18 -12.74 18.70
C GLY A 398 13.16 -12.36 19.77
N VAL A 399 13.40 -11.31 20.58
CA VAL A 399 12.51 -10.88 21.67
C VAL A 399 11.56 -9.79 21.21
N LEU A 400 10.27 -9.97 21.46
CA LEU A 400 9.22 -8.98 21.14
C LEU A 400 9.34 -7.76 22.07
N ASP A 401 9.54 -6.58 21.52
CA ASP A 401 9.74 -5.32 22.26
C ASP A 401 8.51 -4.40 22.23
N THR A 402 7.84 -4.30 21.08
CA THR A 402 6.70 -3.37 20.91
C THR A 402 5.79 -3.78 19.75
N PHE A 403 4.74 -2.98 19.52
CA PHE A 403 3.77 -3.12 18.44
C PHE A 403 3.72 -1.86 17.57
N LEU A 404 3.13 -1.96 16.38
CA LEU A 404 2.84 -0.83 15.50
C LEU A 404 1.59 -0.10 16.02
N MET A 405 1.77 1.15 16.47
CA MET A 405 0.74 1.90 17.18
C MET A 405 0.21 3.07 16.35
N SER A 406 -1.12 3.10 16.20
CA SER A 406 -1.90 4.29 15.85
C SER A 406 -2.25 5.08 17.12
N ARG A 407 -3.10 6.08 16.99
CA ARG A 407 -3.66 6.83 18.14
C ARG A 407 -4.70 6.03 18.95
N LEU A 408 -4.87 4.75 18.67
CA LEU A 408 -5.65 3.83 19.52
C LEU A 408 -4.71 3.16 20.54
N PRO A 409 -4.73 3.55 21.82
CA PRO A 409 -3.92 2.94 22.88
C PRO A 409 -4.28 1.49 23.15
N ILE A 410 -3.33 0.74 23.67
CA ILE A 410 -3.50 -0.61 24.20
C ILE A 410 -2.88 -0.69 25.59
N ALA A 411 -3.20 -1.74 26.38
CA ALA A 411 -2.79 -1.87 27.78
C ALA A 411 -1.31 -1.60 28.06
N SER A 412 -0.42 -1.94 27.12
CA SER A 412 1.02 -1.77 27.30
C SER A 412 1.58 -0.48 26.68
N PHE A 413 0.84 0.18 25.78
CA PHE A 413 1.32 1.33 25.01
C PHE A 413 0.23 2.38 24.85
N SER A 414 0.46 3.58 25.37
CA SER A 414 -0.54 4.65 25.47
C SER A 414 -0.46 5.69 24.35
N THR A 415 0.56 5.64 23.48
CA THR A 415 0.83 6.65 22.45
C THR A 415 1.05 6.02 21.09
N SER A 416 0.80 6.80 20.03
CA SER A 416 1.17 6.44 18.67
C SER A 416 2.70 6.39 18.50
N ASN A 417 3.16 5.52 17.60
CA ASN A 417 4.54 5.52 17.14
C ASN A 417 4.67 5.83 15.62
N GLY A 418 3.65 6.51 15.06
CA GLY A 418 3.66 6.97 13.68
C GLY A 418 3.31 5.87 12.67
N HIS A 419 2.44 4.93 13.05
CA HIS A 419 1.98 3.85 12.19
C HIS A 419 0.44 3.80 12.05
N GLY A 420 -0.25 4.91 12.33
CA GLY A 420 -1.68 5.04 12.13
C GLY A 420 -2.00 5.22 10.64
N ARG A 421 -2.36 4.15 9.92
CA ARG A 421 -2.55 4.18 8.48
C ARG A 421 -3.93 3.73 8.04
N SER A 422 -4.44 4.34 6.95
CA SER A 422 -5.72 4.01 6.34
C SER A 422 -5.79 4.38 4.87
N GLU A 423 -6.64 3.70 4.13
CA GLU A 423 -7.17 4.21 2.87
C GLU A 423 -8.20 5.30 3.18
N THR A 424 -8.31 6.31 2.31
CA THR A 424 -9.37 7.34 2.40
C THR A 424 -10.74 6.69 2.55
N GLY A 425 -11.52 7.16 3.52
CA GLY A 425 -12.82 6.58 3.86
C GLY A 425 -12.79 5.51 4.97
N HIS A 426 -11.63 5.25 5.53
CA HIS A 426 -11.45 4.29 6.62
C HIS A 426 -10.82 4.95 7.86
N MET A 427 -11.13 4.39 9.03
CA MET A 427 -10.47 4.83 10.28
C MET A 427 -9.05 4.28 10.34
N PRO A 428 -8.04 5.13 10.65
CA PRO A 428 -6.66 4.68 10.78
C PRO A 428 -6.46 3.63 11.89
N THR A 429 -5.61 2.66 11.62
CA THR A 429 -5.16 1.64 12.58
C THR A 429 -3.64 1.51 12.54
N GLY A 430 -3.05 0.83 13.52
CA GLY A 430 -1.64 0.45 13.45
C GLY A 430 -1.41 -0.50 12.27
N ARG A 431 -0.62 -0.10 11.28
CA ARG A 431 -0.32 -0.90 10.07
C ARG A 431 1.17 -0.86 9.74
N GLN A 432 1.60 -1.90 9.05
CA GLN A 432 2.96 -1.98 8.51
C GLN A 432 3.22 -0.88 7.48
N GLY A 433 4.45 -0.35 7.48
CA GLY A 433 5.01 0.49 6.42
C GLY A 433 6.07 -0.30 5.64
N ASN A 434 7.32 -0.21 6.07
CA ASN A 434 8.44 -0.97 5.54
C ASN A 434 8.94 -1.97 6.59
N LEU A 435 8.42 -3.19 6.56
CA LEU A 435 8.83 -4.27 7.47
C LEU A 435 10.20 -4.81 7.05
N ILE A 436 11.20 -4.71 7.92
CA ILE A 436 12.59 -5.08 7.63
C ILE A 436 13.05 -6.18 8.58
N VAL A 437 13.43 -7.32 8.00
CA VAL A 437 13.99 -8.47 8.72
C VAL A 437 15.51 -8.50 8.55
N THR A 438 16.23 -8.55 9.65
CA THR A 438 17.69 -8.66 9.67
C THR A 438 18.13 -9.93 10.38
N SER A 439 19.29 -10.46 10.01
CA SER A 439 19.85 -11.68 10.58
C SER A 439 21.32 -11.55 10.89
N THR A 440 21.76 -12.11 12.01
CA THR A 440 23.18 -12.23 12.39
C THR A 440 23.75 -13.60 12.07
N LYS A 441 22.93 -14.56 11.59
CA LYS A 441 23.35 -15.90 11.18
C LYS A 441 23.09 -16.09 9.69
N THR A 442 24.03 -15.65 8.87
CA THR A 442 23.91 -15.65 7.43
C THR A 442 24.94 -16.59 6.77
N VAL A 443 24.53 -17.18 5.64
CA VAL A 443 25.36 -18.01 4.77
C VAL A 443 25.14 -17.63 3.31
N GLY A 444 26.03 -18.03 2.42
CA GLY A 444 25.82 -17.83 0.98
C GLY A 444 24.66 -18.68 0.44
N ASN A 445 24.04 -18.26 -0.67
CA ASN A 445 22.91 -18.99 -1.29
C ASN A 445 23.21 -20.47 -1.61
N ALA A 446 24.43 -20.76 -2.08
CA ALA A 446 24.86 -22.14 -2.38
C ALA A 446 24.91 -22.99 -1.09
N GLU A 447 25.47 -22.44 -0.02
CA GLU A 447 25.53 -23.11 1.28
C GLU A 447 24.12 -23.32 1.87
N LEU A 448 23.24 -22.33 1.77
CA LEU A 448 21.86 -22.45 2.22
C LEU A 448 21.14 -23.62 1.52
N ARG A 449 21.40 -23.84 0.22
CA ARG A 449 20.85 -24.98 -0.53
C ARG A 449 21.44 -26.31 -0.08
N GLU A 450 22.74 -26.38 0.21
CA GLU A 450 23.34 -27.61 0.77
C GLU A 450 22.81 -27.91 2.17
N MET A 451 22.55 -26.88 2.99
CA MET A 451 21.88 -27.05 4.28
C MET A 451 20.45 -27.59 4.11
N LEU A 452 19.69 -27.15 3.09
CA LEU A 452 18.37 -27.70 2.77
C LEU A 452 18.45 -29.19 2.47
N LYS A 453 19.40 -29.61 1.61
CA LYS A 453 19.61 -31.02 1.26
C LYS A 453 20.01 -31.84 2.49
N ALA A 454 20.88 -31.30 3.33
CA ALA A 454 21.33 -31.96 4.57
C ALA A 454 20.16 -32.14 5.56
N GLU A 455 19.31 -31.12 5.73
CA GLU A 455 18.14 -31.21 6.60
C GLU A 455 17.08 -32.17 6.04
N ALA A 456 16.85 -32.17 4.72
CA ALA A 456 15.98 -33.13 4.07
C ALA A 456 16.47 -34.56 4.27
N LYS A 457 17.77 -34.83 4.07
CA LYS A 457 18.39 -36.14 4.30
C LYS A 457 18.27 -36.59 5.76
N LYS A 458 18.51 -35.69 6.72
CA LYS A 458 18.35 -35.92 8.16
C LYS A 458 16.91 -36.37 8.52
N GLN A 459 15.92 -35.81 7.83
CA GLN A 459 14.50 -36.14 8.00
C GLN A 459 14.04 -37.33 7.15
N GLY A 460 14.94 -38.00 6.43
CA GLY A 460 14.61 -39.15 5.56
C GLY A 460 13.79 -38.75 4.32
N LYS A 461 13.83 -37.47 3.90
CA LYS A 461 13.12 -36.95 2.74
C LYS A 461 14.01 -37.05 1.50
N ALA A 462 13.41 -37.34 0.32
CA ALA A 462 14.12 -37.35 -0.96
C ALA A 462 14.44 -35.94 -1.49
N TYR A 463 13.73 -34.94 -1.02
CA TYR A 463 13.88 -33.52 -1.42
C TYR A 463 13.44 -32.57 -0.31
N GLY A 464 13.88 -31.33 -0.41
CA GLY A 464 13.28 -30.17 0.25
C GLY A 464 12.58 -29.29 -0.78
N LEU A 465 11.76 -28.33 -0.34
CA LEU A 465 11.11 -27.37 -1.23
C LEU A 465 11.91 -26.06 -1.30
N TYR A 466 11.88 -25.43 -2.47
CA TYR A 466 12.36 -24.06 -2.68
C TYR A 466 11.21 -23.21 -3.23
N PHE A 467 10.75 -22.26 -2.43
CA PHE A 467 9.74 -21.28 -2.81
C PHE A 467 10.46 -20.06 -3.39
N GLU A 468 10.50 -19.98 -4.72
CA GLU A 468 11.20 -18.89 -5.41
C GLU A 468 10.40 -17.60 -5.41
N ASP A 469 9.08 -17.69 -5.61
CA ASP A 469 8.21 -16.53 -5.67
C ASP A 469 6.84 -16.82 -5.04
N ILE A 470 6.28 -15.78 -4.41
CA ILE A 470 5.01 -15.80 -3.71
C ILE A 470 4.19 -14.60 -4.16
N SER A 471 2.91 -14.80 -4.48
CA SER A 471 2.04 -13.72 -4.93
C SER A 471 1.45 -12.90 -3.79
N SER A 472 0.99 -13.60 -2.78
CA SER A 472 0.18 -13.02 -1.69
C SER A 472 0.01 -14.02 -0.56
N GLY A 473 -0.59 -13.55 0.52
CA GLY A 473 -1.03 -14.38 1.62
C GLY A 473 -2.25 -13.79 2.29
N PHE A 474 -2.71 -14.45 3.30
CA PHE A 474 -3.66 -13.90 4.25
C PHE A 474 -3.45 -14.51 5.63
N ALA A 475 -3.72 -13.71 6.64
CA ALA A 475 -3.64 -14.09 8.04
C ALA A 475 -5.02 -14.04 8.69
N VAL A 476 -5.41 -15.11 9.38
CA VAL A 476 -6.58 -15.08 10.25
C VAL A 476 -6.14 -14.57 11.61
N THR A 477 -6.62 -13.39 11.99
CA THR A 477 -6.28 -12.74 13.26
C THR A 477 -7.43 -12.76 14.26
N THR A 478 -8.64 -13.16 13.87
CA THR A 478 -9.82 -13.14 14.72
C THR A 478 -9.82 -14.24 15.77
N ARG A 479 -10.35 -13.96 16.98
CA ARG A 479 -10.47 -14.93 18.08
C ARG A 479 -11.43 -16.08 17.78
N ARG A 480 -12.41 -15.86 16.90
CA ARG A 480 -13.47 -16.84 16.55
C ARG A 480 -13.01 -17.93 15.58
N SER A 481 -11.81 -17.80 15.03
CA SER A 481 -11.24 -18.76 14.08
C SER A 481 -9.87 -19.24 14.55
N PRO A 482 -9.43 -20.44 14.14
CA PRO A 482 -8.06 -20.85 14.36
C PRO A 482 -7.07 -19.82 13.84
N GLN A 483 -6.07 -19.45 14.66
CA GLN A 483 -5.01 -18.52 14.27
C GLN A 483 -4.12 -19.20 13.23
N ALA A 484 -4.51 -19.08 11.97
CA ALA A 484 -3.83 -19.68 10.83
C ALA A 484 -3.37 -18.61 9.85
N PHE A 485 -2.44 -18.98 9.01
CA PHE A 485 -2.06 -18.22 7.83
C PHE A 485 -2.06 -19.13 6.61
N GLN A 486 -2.24 -18.54 5.44
CA GLN A 486 -1.99 -19.19 4.16
C GLN A 486 -1.19 -18.24 3.29
N VAL A 487 -0.16 -18.78 2.64
CA VAL A 487 0.66 -18.06 1.66
C VAL A 487 0.57 -18.82 0.34
N ILE A 488 0.42 -18.07 -0.76
CA ILE A 488 0.16 -18.61 -2.09
C ILE A 488 1.42 -18.49 -2.95
N PRO A 489 2.20 -19.57 -3.07
CA PRO A 489 3.37 -19.59 -3.93
C PRO A 489 3.00 -19.52 -5.42
N LEU A 490 3.85 -18.83 -6.18
CA LEU A 490 3.79 -18.78 -7.65
C LEU A 490 4.75 -19.76 -8.29
N VAL A 491 5.95 -19.90 -7.71
CA VAL A 491 7.02 -20.74 -8.26
C VAL A 491 7.63 -21.57 -7.15
N VAL A 492 7.58 -22.89 -7.31
CA VAL A 492 8.07 -23.86 -6.32
C VAL A 492 8.89 -24.93 -7.00
N TYR A 493 10.03 -25.29 -6.42
CA TYR A 493 10.87 -26.39 -6.90
C TYR A 493 11.06 -27.44 -5.82
N ARG A 494 11.17 -28.69 -6.24
CA ARG A 494 11.78 -29.77 -5.46
C ARG A 494 13.28 -29.72 -5.65
N VAL A 495 14.02 -29.61 -4.56
CA VAL A 495 15.49 -29.64 -4.52
C VAL A 495 15.90 -31.00 -3.99
N TYR A 496 16.40 -31.86 -4.86
CA TYR A 496 16.67 -33.25 -4.53
C TYR A 496 17.99 -33.46 -3.78
N VAL A 497 18.00 -34.39 -2.82
CA VAL A 497 19.20 -34.70 -2.01
C VAL A 497 20.26 -35.52 -2.79
N ASP A 498 19.87 -36.20 -3.85
CA ASP A 498 20.77 -37.01 -4.70
C ASP A 498 21.49 -36.21 -5.79
N GLY A 499 21.25 -34.89 -5.86
CA GLY A 499 21.94 -34.01 -6.79
C GLY A 499 21.37 -33.97 -8.21
N ARG A 500 20.23 -34.62 -8.48
CA ARG A 500 19.52 -34.43 -9.77
C ARG A 500 19.03 -32.99 -9.90
N PRO A 501 18.75 -32.52 -11.14
CA PRO A 501 18.22 -31.17 -11.36
C PRO A 501 16.94 -30.88 -10.54
N ASP A 502 16.77 -29.63 -10.15
CA ASP A 502 15.56 -29.15 -9.49
C ASP A 502 14.34 -29.37 -10.41
N GLU A 503 13.23 -29.75 -9.82
CA GLU A 503 11.97 -29.98 -10.54
C GLU A 503 10.96 -28.91 -10.19
N LEU A 504 10.51 -28.13 -11.20
CA LEU A 504 9.40 -27.19 -11.05
C LEU A 504 8.11 -27.96 -10.73
N VAL A 505 7.38 -27.53 -9.71
CA VAL A 505 6.11 -28.15 -9.28
C VAL A 505 5.05 -27.08 -9.01
N ARG A 506 3.77 -27.50 -8.96
CA ARG A 506 2.65 -26.61 -8.71
C ARG A 506 1.60 -27.19 -7.76
N GLY A 507 0.64 -26.39 -7.37
CA GLY A 507 -0.58 -26.84 -6.70
C GLY A 507 -0.48 -26.97 -5.19
N VAL A 508 0.42 -26.24 -4.53
CA VAL A 508 0.52 -26.17 -3.08
C VAL A 508 0.41 -24.74 -2.56
N SER A 509 -0.16 -24.61 -1.37
CA SER A 509 -0.11 -23.40 -0.55
C SER A 509 0.60 -23.71 0.76
N ILE A 510 1.36 -22.75 1.27
CA ILE A 510 1.96 -22.84 2.60
C ILE A 510 0.86 -22.54 3.61
N VAL A 511 0.77 -23.37 4.65
CA VAL A 511 -0.19 -23.21 5.74
C VAL A 511 0.50 -23.46 7.07
N GLY A 512 -0.12 -23.00 8.16
CA GLY A 512 0.39 -23.26 9.50
C GLY A 512 -0.12 -22.28 10.53
N THR A 513 0.43 -22.42 11.73
CA THR A 513 0.25 -21.46 12.82
C THR A 513 1.50 -20.60 12.97
N PRO A 514 1.36 -19.31 13.32
CA PRO A 514 2.48 -18.38 13.34
C PRO A 514 3.66 -18.82 14.19
N GLN A 515 3.42 -19.16 15.44
CA GLN A 515 4.48 -19.52 16.38
C GLN A 515 5.25 -20.77 15.96
N ALA A 516 4.55 -21.79 15.43
CA ALA A 516 5.20 -23.00 14.98
C ALA A 516 6.11 -22.72 13.77
N ALA A 517 5.62 -21.94 12.80
CA ALA A 517 6.38 -21.61 11.59
C ALA A 517 7.61 -20.74 11.90
N LEU A 518 7.47 -19.71 12.73
CA LEU A 518 8.54 -18.76 13.06
C LEU A 518 9.69 -19.44 13.84
N ASN A 519 9.38 -20.37 14.74
CA ASN A 519 10.38 -21.09 15.55
C ASN A 519 11.21 -22.12 14.74
N ARG A 520 10.82 -22.40 13.50
CA ARG A 520 11.50 -23.36 12.63
C ARG A 520 12.53 -22.78 11.69
N ILE A 521 12.77 -21.47 11.74
CA ILE A 521 13.80 -20.78 10.96
C ILE A 521 15.17 -21.13 11.54
N ILE A 522 16.07 -21.70 10.73
CA ILE A 522 17.36 -22.23 11.21
C ILE A 522 18.59 -21.49 10.64
N ALA A 523 18.45 -20.83 9.50
CA ALA A 523 19.48 -19.99 8.88
C ALA A 523 18.86 -19.04 7.85
N THR A 524 19.62 -18.02 7.45
CA THR A 524 19.27 -17.10 6.38
C THR A 524 20.45 -16.92 5.42
N ASN A 525 20.18 -16.39 4.22
CA ASN A 525 21.26 -15.93 3.35
C ASN A 525 21.76 -14.54 3.79
N ASP A 526 22.80 -14.07 3.11
CA ASP A 526 23.49 -12.80 3.36
C ASP A 526 22.95 -11.62 2.53
N LYS A 527 21.91 -11.86 1.69
CA LYS A 527 21.29 -10.86 0.83
C LYS A 527 19.79 -10.71 1.14
N GLN A 528 19.35 -9.47 1.30
CA GLN A 528 17.92 -9.17 1.44
C GLN A 528 17.32 -8.83 0.07
N ASP A 529 16.06 -9.25 -0.15
CA ASP A 529 15.25 -8.86 -1.30
C ASP A 529 14.04 -8.04 -0.83
N VAL A 530 13.50 -7.24 -1.75
CA VAL A 530 12.36 -6.35 -1.50
C VAL A 530 11.09 -6.95 -2.12
N PHE A 531 10.02 -6.92 -1.36
CA PHE A 531 8.65 -7.10 -1.84
C PHE A 531 7.88 -5.80 -1.63
N ASN A 532 7.33 -5.23 -2.71
CA ASN A 532 6.38 -4.13 -2.68
C ASN A 532 4.99 -4.65 -2.98
N GLY A 533 3.98 -4.15 -2.27
CA GLY A 533 2.61 -4.61 -2.45
C GLY A 533 1.56 -3.67 -1.87
N ILE A 534 0.30 -4.05 -2.07
CA ILE A 534 -0.86 -3.42 -1.44
C ILE A 534 -1.41 -4.39 -0.40
N CYS A 535 -1.53 -3.92 0.82
CA CYS A 535 -2.05 -4.70 1.94
C CYS A 535 -3.45 -4.24 2.33
N GLY A 536 -4.43 -5.14 2.21
CA GLY A 536 -5.82 -4.90 2.61
C GLY A 536 -6.12 -5.39 4.02
N ALA A 537 -6.71 -4.53 4.85
CA ALA A 537 -7.23 -4.89 6.18
C ALA A 537 -8.40 -3.98 6.56
N GLU A 538 -8.78 -3.94 7.83
CA GLU A 538 -9.92 -3.16 8.35
C GLU A 538 -9.83 -1.65 8.09
N SER A 539 -8.63 -1.11 7.94
CA SER A 539 -8.41 0.31 7.57
C SER A 539 -8.23 0.52 6.05
N GLY A 540 -8.72 -0.42 5.22
CA GLY A 540 -8.61 -0.34 3.77
C GLY A 540 -7.29 -0.88 3.22
N SER A 541 -7.01 -0.53 1.97
CA SER A 541 -5.85 -0.98 1.19
C SER A 541 -4.77 0.08 1.21
N ILE A 542 -3.59 -0.25 1.73
CA ILE A 542 -2.46 0.67 1.82
C ILE A 542 -1.20 0.10 1.16
N PRO A 543 -0.34 0.94 0.57
CA PRO A 543 0.95 0.47 0.07
C PRO A 543 1.89 0.10 1.21
N VAL A 544 2.61 -1.01 1.03
CA VAL A 544 3.54 -1.58 2.01
C VAL A 544 4.78 -2.15 1.33
N SER A 545 5.87 -2.23 2.07
CA SER A 545 7.03 -3.00 1.66
C SER A 545 7.45 -3.98 2.74
N ALA A 546 8.05 -5.08 2.31
CA ALA A 546 8.74 -5.99 3.22
C ALA A 546 10.12 -6.34 2.63
N VAL A 547 11.11 -6.36 3.50
CA VAL A 547 12.52 -6.60 3.16
C VAL A 547 13.03 -7.75 4.01
N ALA A 548 13.46 -8.85 3.40
CA ALA A 548 13.93 -10.01 4.15
C ALA A 548 15.03 -10.77 3.40
N PRO A 549 15.92 -11.45 4.12
CA PRO A 549 16.84 -12.42 3.53
C PRO A 549 16.09 -13.71 3.14
N ALA A 550 16.62 -14.47 2.21
CA ALA A 550 16.15 -15.84 2.01
C ALA A 550 16.37 -16.63 3.31
N MET A 551 15.41 -17.49 3.65
CA MET A 551 15.47 -18.25 4.89
C MET A 551 15.30 -19.75 4.66
N LEU A 552 16.03 -20.54 5.44
CA LEU A 552 15.85 -21.97 5.56
C LEU A 552 15.01 -22.27 6.81
N VAL A 553 13.92 -22.99 6.62
CA VAL A 553 13.10 -23.53 7.71
C VAL A 553 13.29 -25.04 7.80
N SER A 554 13.36 -25.57 9.01
CA SER A 554 13.48 -27.02 9.24
C SER A 554 12.22 -27.78 8.86
N GLU A 555 11.08 -27.11 8.89
CA GLU A 555 9.79 -27.70 8.56
C GLU A 555 8.80 -26.63 8.11
N ILE A 556 8.16 -26.86 6.99
CA ILE A 556 7.01 -26.11 6.49
C ILE A 556 5.91 -27.08 6.12
N GLU A 557 4.69 -26.72 6.41
CA GLU A 557 3.51 -27.49 6.04
C GLU A 557 2.87 -26.89 4.80
N THR A 558 2.55 -27.75 3.83
CA THR A 558 1.81 -27.34 2.64
C THR A 558 0.52 -28.14 2.50
N GLN A 559 -0.49 -27.50 1.97
CA GLN A 559 -1.74 -28.13 1.57
C GLN A 559 -1.91 -28.04 0.06
N ARG A 560 -2.69 -28.97 -0.50
CA ARG A 560 -3.07 -28.92 -1.91
C ARG A 560 -3.96 -27.71 -2.19
N GLN A 561 -3.65 -26.98 -3.25
CA GLN A 561 -4.55 -25.93 -3.75
C GLN A 561 -5.81 -26.56 -4.33
N ALA A 562 -6.95 -25.90 -4.15
CA ALA A 562 -8.20 -26.32 -4.76
C ALA A 562 -8.08 -26.32 -6.30
N GLN A 563 -8.44 -27.42 -6.92
CA GLN A 563 -8.53 -27.51 -8.37
C GLN A 563 -9.92 -27.02 -8.83
N GLY A 564 -9.93 -26.16 -9.84
CA GLY A 564 -11.17 -25.76 -10.50
C GLY A 564 -11.76 -26.90 -11.33
N THR A 565 -13.07 -26.86 -11.55
CA THR A 565 -13.76 -27.76 -12.49
C THR A 565 -13.68 -27.31 -13.94
N ALA A 566 -13.28 -26.05 -14.15
CA ALA A 566 -13.10 -25.46 -15.47
C ALA A 566 -11.98 -26.16 -16.26
N ARG A 567 -12.13 -26.21 -17.56
CA ARG A 567 -11.13 -26.77 -18.47
C ARG A 567 -10.50 -25.64 -19.31
N PRO A 568 -9.30 -25.86 -19.90
CA PRO A 568 -8.76 -24.94 -20.90
C PRO A 568 -9.78 -24.67 -22.02
N PRO A 569 -9.67 -23.53 -22.72
CA PRO A 569 -10.51 -23.26 -23.89
C PRO A 569 -10.47 -24.42 -24.89
N ILE A 570 -11.64 -24.81 -25.43
CA ILE A 570 -11.77 -25.94 -26.35
C ILE A 570 -11.14 -25.60 -27.70
N LEU A 571 -11.32 -24.35 -28.14
CA LEU A 571 -10.77 -23.87 -29.42
C LEU A 571 -9.42 -23.19 -29.18
N PRO A 572 -8.45 -23.38 -30.07
CA PRO A 572 -7.21 -22.60 -30.02
C PRO A 572 -7.50 -21.11 -30.25
N PRO A 573 -6.64 -20.20 -29.75
CA PRO A 573 -6.83 -18.77 -29.95
C PRO A 573 -6.80 -18.42 -31.45
N PRO A 574 -7.53 -17.37 -31.90
CA PRO A 574 -7.49 -16.89 -33.27
C PRO A 574 -6.05 -16.54 -33.67
N GLY A 575 -5.62 -17.01 -34.86
CA GLY A 575 -4.27 -16.77 -35.39
C GLY A 575 -3.19 -17.77 -34.94
N ALA A 576 -3.48 -18.70 -34.03
CA ALA A 576 -2.62 -19.87 -33.86
C ALA A 576 -2.70 -20.72 -35.13
N ALA A 577 -1.55 -20.96 -35.78
CA ALA A 577 -1.49 -21.80 -36.98
C ALA A 577 -2.11 -23.15 -36.68
N GLY A 578 -3.26 -23.41 -37.24
CA GLY A 578 -3.96 -24.67 -37.07
C GLY A 578 -3.09 -25.82 -37.55
N THR A 579 -2.75 -26.73 -36.66
CA THR A 579 -2.41 -28.08 -37.07
C THR A 579 -3.67 -28.67 -37.69
N GLY A 580 -3.67 -28.70 -39.03
CA GLY A 580 -4.59 -29.24 -39.98
C GLY A 580 -5.81 -30.02 -39.51
N GLY A 581 -6.95 -29.35 -39.46
CA GLY A 581 -8.23 -29.96 -39.72
C GLY A 581 -8.53 -29.82 -41.21
N LYS A 582 -8.23 -30.78 -42.02
CA LYS A 582 -8.89 -30.98 -43.33
C LYS A 582 -10.37 -31.27 -43.04
N GLY A 583 -11.17 -30.22 -42.94
CA GLY A 583 -12.61 -30.31 -42.97
C GLY A 583 -13.07 -30.31 -44.40
N GLY A 584 -13.69 -31.42 -44.82
CA GLY A 584 -14.19 -31.62 -46.14
C GLY A 584 -15.21 -30.56 -46.57
N GLN A 585 -15.07 -30.18 -47.80
CA GLN A 585 -16.16 -29.67 -48.61
C GLN A 585 -17.21 -30.77 -48.76
N GLU A 586 -18.41 -30.52 -48.34
CA GLU A 586 -19.65 -30.93 -49.00
C GLU A 586 -20.69 -29.81 -48.79
#